data_18e7ceca6436249dca050c629db79370
#
_entry.id   18e7ceca6436249dca050c629db79370
#
_cell.length_a   1.000
_cell.length_b   1.000
_cell.length_c   1.000
_cell.angle_alpha   90.00
_cell.angle_beta   90.00
_cell.angle_gamma   90.00
#
_symmetry.space_group_name_H-M   'P 1'
#
loop_
_entity.id
_entity.type
_entity.pdbx_description
1 polymer ?
#
loop_
_entity_poly.entity_id
_entity_poly.type
_entity_poly.pdbx_seq_one_letter_code
_entity_poly.pdbx_strand_id
1 'polypeptide(L)'
;MPRFELARNVRCCYGARMATDKKITMKTSKGDINLVVFASKTPMTAASFLNLAKRGFYNGLKFHRVIADFMIQGGDPEGTGCGGPGYKFDDECRPDLKFNRPGLLAMANAGKTWTGQGTNGSQFFITHVPTDWLNGKHTIFGEVCSAEDQGVVNDIRQGDTIDSIEIHDDCADLFEEQAANITRWNSKLGK
;
A
#
# COMPACT_ATOMS: atom_id res chain seq x y z
N MET A 1 63.45 7.84 4.35
CA MET A 1 62.30 8.11 3.46
C MET A 1 61.21 7.06 3.75
N PRO A 2 60.12 7.42 4.41
CA PRO A 2 59.03 6.50 4.63
C PRO A 2 58.07 6.53 3.42
N ARG A 3 57.71 5.33 2.94
CA ARG A 3 56.73 5.11 1.87
C ARG A 3 55.34 5.36 2.43
N PHE A 4 54.62 6.30 1.84
CA PHE A 4 53.18 6.48 2.03
C PHE A 4 52.41 5.36 1.31
N GLU A 5 51.80 4.52 2.07
CA GLU A 5 50.84 3.49 1.59
C GLU A 5 49.47 4.15 1.43
N LEU A 6 49.08 4.36 0.17
CA LEU A 6 47.75 4.84 -0.21
C LEU A 6 46.73 3.73 0.11
N ALA A 7 45.97 3.91 1.20
CA ALA A 7 44.80 3.12 1.48
C ALA A 7 43.75 3.35 0.36
N ARG A 8 43.63 2.38 -0.55
CA ARG A 8 42.56 2.34 -1.54
C ARG A 8 41.24 2.12 -0.79
N ASN A 9 40.44 3.16 -0.70
CA ASN A 9 39.03 3.10 -0.32
C ASN A 9 38.29 2.22 -1.33
N VAL A 10 38.12 0.96 -0.99
CA VAL A 10 37.21 0.06 -1.69
C VAL A 10 35.80 0.51 -1.34
N ARG A 11 35.21 1.33 -2.20
CA ARG A 11 33.76 1.54 -2.21
C ARG A 11 33.13 0.20 -2.50
N CYS A 12 32.66 -0.45 -1.44
CA CYS A 12 31.79 -1.61 -1.55
C CYS A 12 30.55 -1.14 -2.32
N CYS A 13 30.41 -1.59 -3.57
CA CYS A 13 29.16 -1.46 -4.31
C CYS A 13 28.12 -2.29 -3.56
N TYR A 14 27.38 -1.65 -2.65
CA TYR A 14 26.13 -2.20 -2.13
C TYR A 14 25.20 -2.35 -3.34
N GLY A 15 25.09 -3.57 -3.85
CA GLY A 15 24.02 -3.92 -4.77
C GLY A 15 22.71 -3.56 -4.07
N ALA A 16 21.91 -2.69 -4.70
CA ALA A 16 20.61 -2.31 -4.18
C ALA A 16 19.84 -3.59 -3.86
N ARG A 17 19.63 -3.86 -2.58
CA ARG A 17 18.86 -5.01 -2.12
C ARG A 17 17.41 -4.67 -2.42
N MET A 18 16.82 -5.33 -3.44
CA MET A 18 15.41 -5.12 -3.76
C MET A 18 14.55 -5.43 -2.54
N ALA A 19 13.62 -4.55 -2.26
CA ALA A 19 12.69 -4.73 -1.14
C ALA A 19 11.94 -6.06 -1.30
N THR A 20 11.81 -6.80 -0.21
CA THR A 20 11.02 -8.04 -0.15
C THR A 20 9.57 -7.72 0.17
N ASP A 21 8.64 -8.58 -0.26
CA ASP A 21 7.23 -8.44 0.09
C ASP A 21 7.04 -8.49 1.61
N LYS A 22 6.04 -7.77 2.13
CA LYS A 22 5.82 -7.57 3.57
C LYS A 22 4.49 -8.17 4.00
N LYS A 23 4.51 -8.92 5.11
CA LYS A 23 3.31 -9.47 5.73
C LYS A 23 2.74 -8.49 6.74
N ILE A 24 1.44 -8.33 6.71
CA ILE A 24 0.69 -7.48 7.64
C ILE A 24 -0.58 -8.19 8.10
N THR A 25 -1.12 -7.76 9.24
CA THR A 25 -2.48 -8.08 9.68
C THR A 25 -3.28 -6.79 9.81
N MET A 26 -4.35 -6.67 9.07
CA MET A 26 -5.34 -5.61 9.23
C MET A 26 -6.42 -6.11 10.19
N LYS A 27 -6.44 -5.56 11.40
CA LYS A 27 -7.47 -5.84 12.41
C LYS A 27 -8.72 -5.02 12.12
N THR A 28 -9.85 -5.67 12.05
CA THR A 28 -11.12 -5.03 11.73
C THR A 28 -12.21 -5.41 12.73
N SER A 29 -13.31 -4.67 12.75
CA SER A 29 -14.48 -4.99 13.55
C SER A 29 -15.13 -6.35 13.23
N LYS A 30 -14.72 -7.01 12.13
CA LYS A 30 -15.23 -8.33 11.70
C LYS A 30 -14.21 -9.46 11.87
N GLY A 31 -12.99 -9.12 12.25
CA GLY A 31 -11.87 -10.07 12.41
C GLY A 31 -10.61 -9.60 11.73
N ASP A 32 -9.60 -10.42 11.80
CA ASP A 32 -8.28 -10.14 11.26
C ASP A 32 -8.21 -10.55 9.79
N ILE A 33 -7.56 -9.72 8.97
CA ILE A 33 -7.28 -10.00 7.56
C ILE A 33 -5.76 -10.01 7.41
N ASN A 34 -5.18 -11.17 7.13
CA ASN A 34 -3.76 -11.29 6.83
C ASN A 34 -3.52 -11.00 5.35
N LEU A 35 -2.54 -10.15 5.09
CA LEU A 35 -2.24 -9.63 3.75
C LEU A 35 -0.73 -9.72 3.47
N VAL A 36 -0.39 -9.94 2.22
CA VAL A 36 0.96 -9.71 1.68
C VAL A 36 0.96 -8.44 0.86
N VAL A 37 1.86 -7.52 1.17
CA VAL A 37 2.09 -6.27 0.43
C VAL A 37 3.28 -6.48 -0.51
N PHE A 38 3.07 -6.25 -1.81
CA PHE A 38 4.04 -6.51 -2.88
C PHE A 38 5.10 -5.42 -3.00
N ALA A 39 5.93 -5.25 -1.97
CA ALA A 39 7.00 -4.25 -1.98
C ALA A 39 8.05 -4.50 -3.08
N SER A 40 8.26 -5.77 -3.48
CA SER A 40 9.16 -6.12 -4.58
C SER A 40 8.65 -5.69 -5.96
N LYS A 41 7.34 -5.48 -6.12
CA LYS A 41 6.70 -5.19 -7.42
C LYS A 41 6.21 -3.75 -7.53
N THR A 42 5.70 -3.19 -6.43
CA THR A 42 5.12 -1.84 -6.36
C THR A 42 5.68 -1.08 -5.15
N PRO A 43 7.01 -0.81 -5.14
CA PRO A 43 7.70 -0.30 -3.95
C PRO A 43 7.20 1.07 -3.48
N MET A 44 6.88 1.99 -4.39
CA MET A 44 6.38 3.32 -4.02
C MET A 44 5.00 3.21 -3.33
N THR A 45 4.09 2.44 -3.90
CA THR A 45 2.74 2.21 -3.35
C THR A 45 2.81 1.49 -2.01
N ALA A 46 3.62 0.41 -1.93
CA ALA A 46 3.86 -0.32 -0.69
C ALA A 46 4.45 0.58 0.40
N ALA A 47 5.44 1.41 0.08
CA ALA A 47 6.05 2.34 1.03
C ALA A 47 5.06 3.39 1.53
N SER A 48 4.22 3.95 0.66
CA SER A 48 3.17 4.89 1.06
C SER A 48 2.19 4.24 2.04
N PHE A 49 1.66 3.08 1.70
CA PHE A 49 0.71 2.35 2.54
C PHE A 49 1.32 1.96 3.89
N LEU A 50 2.50 1.34 3.90
CA LEU A 50 3.18 0.88 5.12
C LEU A 50 3.67 2.04 6.01
N ASN A 51 4.09 3.17 5.41
CA ASN A 51 4.44 4.38 6.18
C ASN A 51 3.22 4.97 6.90
N LEU A 52 2.06 5.00 6.25
CA LEU A 52 0.80 5.43 6.86
C LEU A 52 0.34 4.44 7.94
N ALA A 53 0.41 3.13 7.68
CA ALA A 53 0.07 2.09 8.64
C ALA A 53 0.94 2.17 9.91
N LYS A 54 2.27 2.30 9.76
CA LYS A 54 3.23 2.45 10.87
C LYS A 54 2.94 3.67 11.74
N ARG A 55 2.32 4.71 11.16
CA ARG A 55 1.91 5.94 11.89
C ARG A 55 0.53 5.85 12.50
N GLY A 56 -0.16 4.72 12.36
CA GLY A 56 -1.52 4.56 12.84
C GLY A 56 -2.57 5.37 12.05
N PHE A 57 -2.24 5.83 10.85
CA PHE A 57 -3.14 6.64 10.02
C PHE A 57 -4.47 5.95 9.74
N TYR A 58 -4.46 4.63 9.59
CA TYR A 58 -5.65 3.84 9.28
C TYR A 58 -6.48 3.46 10.50
N ASN A 59 -5.98 3.69 11.73
CA ASN A 59 -6.66 3.27 12.95
C ASN A 59 -7.98 4.00 13.14
N GLY A 60 -9.07 3.25 13.33
CA GLY A 60 -10.41 3.75 13.50
C GLY A 60 -11.10 4.22 12.21
N LEU A 61 -10.44 4.14 11.06
CA LEU A 61 -11.07 4.49 9.79
C LEU A 61 -12.11 3.46 9.38
N LYS A 62 -13.14 3.93 8.68
CA LYS A 62 -14.25 3.10 8.22
C LYS A 62 -14.04 2.59 6.80
N PHE A 63 -14.61 1.43 6.52
CA PHE A 63 -14.92 1.04 5.16
C PHE A 63 -16.12 1.87 4.71
N HIS A 64 -15.86 3.02 4.11
CA HIS A 64 -16.88 4.02 3.74
C HIS A 64 -17.70 3.63 2.52
N ARG A 65 -17.22 2.68 1.71
CA ARG A 65 -17.92 2.15 0.53
C ARG A 65 -17.71 0.65 0.44
N VAL A 66 -18.80 -0.09 0.46
CA VAL A 66 -18.82 -1.56 0.29
C VAL A 66 -19.86 -1.90 -0.77
N ILE A 67 -19.45 -2.61 -1.80
CA ILE A 67 -20.34 -3.07 -2.87
C ILE A 67 -20.21 -4.59 -2.93
N ALA A 68 -21.33 -5.28 -2.67
CA ALA A 68 -21.40 -6.74 -2.77
C ALA A 68 -20.99 -7.20 -4.17
N ASP A 69 -20.32 -8.35 -4.24
CA ASP A 69 -19.80 -8.94 -5.48
C ASP A 69 -18.85 -7.99 -6.26
N PHE A 70 -18.24 -7.03 -5.57
CA PHE A 70 -17.24 -6.15 -6.18
C PHE A 70 -16.06 -5.93 -5.24
N MET A 71 -16.19 -5.06 -4.22
CA MET A 71 -15.07 -4.71 -3.34
C MET A 71 -15.50 -4.04 -2.03
N ILE A 72 -14.58 -4.02 -1.06
CA ILE A 72 -14.62 -3.12 0.11
C ILE A 72 -13.60 -2.01 -0.07
N GLN A 73 -13.94 -0.75 0.22
CA GLN A 73 -13.06 0.42 0.09
C GLN A 73 -12.96 1.16 1.42
N GLY A 74 -11.73 1.43 1.83
CA GLY A 74 -11.39 2.16 3.05
C GLY A 74 -10.21 3.10 2.86
N GLY A 75 -9.64 3.60 3.99
CA GLY A 75 -8.45 4.44 3.99
C GLY A 75 -8.70 5.93 3.75
N ASP A 76 -9.97 6.36 3.80
CA ASP A 76 -10.35 7.77 3.77
C ASP A 76 -10.51 8.31 5.20
N PRO A 77 -9.67 9.27 5.66
CA PRO A 77 -9.80 9.83 7.01
C PRO A 77 -11.09 10.62 7.23
N GLU A 78 -11.72 11.11 6.16
CA GLU A 78 -13.00 11.86 6.24
C GLU A 78 -14.22 10.94 6.09
N GLY A 79 -14.03 9.72 5.56
CA GLY A 79 -15.11 8.77 5.31
C GLY A 79 -16.10 9.19 4.21
N THR A 80 -15.73 10.17 3.40
CA THR A 80 -16.58 10.76 2.34
C THR A 80 -16.29 10.21 0.95
N GLY A 81 -15.14 9.53 0.78
CA GLY A 81 -14.58 9.11 -0.50
C GLY A 81 -13.67 10.15 -1.15
N CYS A 82 -13.55 11.35 -0.56
CA CYS A 82 -12.75 12.46 -1.10
C CYS A 82 -11.48 12.76 -0.29
N GLY A 83 -11.41 12.30 0.97
CA GLY A 83 -10.29 12.51 1.86
C GLY A 83 -9.03 11.73 1.47
N GLY A 84 -7.92 12.09 2.11
CA GLY A 84 -6.63 11.44 1.86
C GLY A 84 -5.53 11.95 2.79
N PRO A 85 -4.27 11.56 2.55
CA PRO A 85 -3.15 11.82 3.46
C PRO A 85 -2.50 13.20 3.26
N GLY A 86 -3.09 14.09 2.45
CA GLY A 86 -2.50 15.39 2.11
C GLY A 86 -1.53 15.37 0.94
N TYR A 87 -1.28 14.20 0.31
CA TYR A 87 -0.44 14.06 -0.87
C TYR A 87 -1.04 13.10 -1.89
N LYS A 88 -0.52 13.16 -3.12
CA LYS A 88 -0.84 12.23 -4.20
C LYS A 88 0.45 11.69 -4.81
N PHE A 89 0.35 10.49 -5.42
CA PHE A 89 1.45 9.84 -6.14
C PHE A 89 0.95 9.05 -7.36
N ASP A 90 1.89 8.67 -8.22
CA ASP A 90 1.60 8.04 -9.51
C ASP A 90 1.25 6.56 -9.37
N ASP A 91 0.66 6.01 -10.43
CA ASP A 91 0.34 4.59 -10.52
C ASP A 91 1.59 3.74 -10.77
N GLU A 92 1.61 2.54 -10.19
CA GLU A 92 2.57 1.47 -10.47
C GLU A 92 1.87 0.25 -11.06
N CYS A 93 1.01 0.46 -12.07
CA CYS A 93 0.30 -0.63 -12.74
C CYS A 93 1.28 -1.53 -13.51
N ARG A 94 1.20 -2.84 -13.28
CA ARG A 94 2.08 -3.84 -13.87
C ARG A 94 1.31 -4.82 -14.74
N PRO A 95 1.86 -5.25 -15.90
CA PRO A 95 1.20 -6.24 -16.77
C PRO A 95 1.04 -7.63 -16.14
N ASP A 96 1.93 -7.98 -15.19
CA ASP A 96 1.93 -9.25 -14.47
C ASP A 96 0.98 -9.28 -13.26
N LEU A 97 0.45 -8.12 -12.83
CA LEU A 97 -0.56 -8.00 -11.78
C LEU A 97 -1.92 -7.68 -12.41
N LYS A 98 -2.83 -8.64 -12.35
CA LYS A 98 -4.17 -8.54 -12.96
C LYS A 98 -5.27 -8.83 -11.95
N PHE A 99 -6.40 -8.17 -12.10
CA PHE A 99 -7.61 -8.35 -11.28
C PHE A 99 -8.38 -9.63 -11.66
N ASN A 100 -7.69 -10.76 -11.75
CA ASN A 100 -8.22 -12.05 -12.22
C ASN A 100 -8.67 -13.00 -11.10
N ARG A 101 -8.64 -12.55 -9.84
CA ARG A 101 -9.05 -13.31 -8.65
C ARG A 101 -9.59 -12.39 -7.56
N PRO A 102 -10.32 -12.93 -6.56
CA PRO A 102 -10.70 -12.18 -5.36
C PRO A 102 -9.48 -11.86 -4.48
N GLY A 103 -9.67 -11.01 -3.48
CA GLY A 103 -8.70 -10.75 -2.42
C GLY A 103 -7.53 -9.86 -2.82
N LEU A 104 -7.58 -9.19 -3.95
CA LEU A 104 -6.53 -8.27 -4.38
C LEU A 104 -6.68 -6.93 -3.67
N LEU A 105 -5.58 -6.48 -3.04
CA LEU A 105 -5.44 -5.17 -2.41
C LEU A 105 -4.90 -4.18 -3.44
N ALA A 106 -5.66 -3.12 -3.72
CA ALA A 106 -5.32 -2.13 -4.74
C ALA A 106 -5.65 -0.70 -4.31
N MET A 107 -4.98 0.28 -4.94
CA MET A 107 -5.22 1.71 -4.68
C MET A 107 -6.50 2.17 -5.34
N ALA A 108 -7.35 2.85 -4.56
CA ALA A 108 -8.42 3.67 -5.11
C ALA A 108 -7.86 5.01 -5.58
N ASN A 109 -8.22 5.42 -6.79
CA ASN A 109 -7.81 6.68 -7.39
C ASN A 109 -8.93 7.26 -8.26
N ALA A 110 -8.82 8.53 -8.62
CA ALA A 110 -9.71 9.24 -9.52
C ALA A 110 -9.17 9.30 -10.98
N GLY A 111 -8.27 8.38 -11.33
CA GLY A 111 -7.55 8.39 -12.60
C GLY A 111 -6.39 9.38 -12.60
N LYS A 112 -5.93 9.76 -13.80
CA LYS A 112 -4.85 10.74 -13.94
C LYS A 112 -5.42 12.15 -14.05
N THR A 113 -4.68 13.11 -13.53
CA THR A 113 -4.97 14.54 -13.72
C THR A 113 -4.80 14.93 -15.19
N TRP A 114 -5.26 16.11 -15.58
CA TRP A 114 -5.04 16.67 -16.92
C TRP A 114 -3.55 16.82 -17.27
N THR A 115 -2.65 16.89 -16.29
CA THR A 115 -1.19 16.89 -16.47
C THR A 115 -0.58 15.48 -16.54
N GLY A 116 -1.40 14.42 -16.45
CA GLY A 116 -0.96 13.03 -16.49
C GLY A 116 -0.48 12.47 -15.16
N GLN A 117 -0.53 13.23 -14.06
CA GLN A 117 -0.14 12.78 -12.71
C GLN A 117 -1.17 11.83 -12.13
N GLY A 118 -0.71 10.82 -11.39
CA GLY A 118 -1.56 9.91 -10.63
C GLY A 118 -2.25 10.59 -9.47
N THR A 119 -3.38 10.02 -9.05
CA THR A 119 -4.20 10.54 -7.95
C THR A 119 -4.29 9.59 -6.77
N ASN A 120 -3.39 8.61 -6.66
CA ASN A 120 -3.31 7.72 -5.50
C ASN A 120 -3.02 8.52 -4.22
N GLY A 121 -3.67 8.14 -3.14
CA GLY A 121 -3.49 8.75 -1.81
C GLY A 121 -3.38 7.69 -0.73
N SER A 122 -4.34 7.68 0.22
CA SER A 122 -4.44 6.65 1.26
C SER A 122 -5.56 5.64 1.02
N GLN A 123 -6.50 5.95 0.13
CA GLN A 123 -7.65 5.08 -0.09
C GLN A 123 -7.23 3.82 -0.86
N PHE A 124 -7.73 2.69 -0.40
CA PHE A 124 -7.50 1.37 -1.00
C PHE A 124 -8.81 0.58 -1.06
N PHE A 125 -8.80 -0.50 -1.83
CA PHE A 125 -9.90 -1.46 -1.85
C PHE A 125 -9.37 -2.90 -1.88
N ILE A 126 -10.21 -3.84 -1.41
CA ILE A 126 -9.95 -5.28 -1.51
C ILE A 126 -11.11 -5.90 -2.29
N THR A 127 -10.80 -6.72 -3.29
CA THR A 127 -11.81 -7.28 -4.20
C THR A 127 -12.53 -8.49 -3.60
N HIS A 128 -13.84 -8.60 -3.87
CA HIS A 128 -14.64 -9.81 -3.57
C HIS A 128 -14.56 -10.87 -4.68
N VAL A 129 -14.39 -10.42 -5.92
CA VAL A 129 -14.42 -11.23 -7.14
C VAL A 129 -13.37 -10.75 -8.14
N PRO A 130 -13.06 -11.47 -9.22
CA PRO A 130 -12.28 -10.96 -10.34
C PRO A 130 -12.93 -9.69 -10.92
N THR A 131 -12.09 -8.66 -11.20
CA THR A 131 -12.56 -7.34 -11.69
C THR A 131 -11.67 -6.87 -12.85
N ASP A 132 -11.59 -7.67 -13.92
CA ASP A 132 -10.66 -7.48 -15.05
C ASP A 132 -10.73 -6.10 -15.71
N TRP A 133 -11.89 -5.42 -15.64
CA TRP A 133 -12.07 -4.06 -16.18
C TRP A 133 -11.27 -2.96 -15.48
N LEU A 134 -10.65 -3.30 -14.30
CA LEU A 134 -9.76 -2.43 -13.53
C LEU A 134 -8.28 -2.58 -13.91
N ASN A 135 -7.93 -3.56 -14.75
CA ASN A 135 -6.57 -3.81 -15.20
C ASN A 135 -5.96 -2.54 -15.83
N GLY A 136 -4.73 -2.20 -15.40
CA GLY A 136 -3.99 -1.03 -15.88
C GLY A 136 -4.51 0.33 -15.41
N LYS A 137 -5.56 0.37 -14.57
CA LYS A 137 -6.17 1.60 -14.05
C LYS A 137 -5.89 1.82 -12.56
N HIS A 138 -5.74 0.74 -11.82
CA HIS A 138 -5.47 0.75 -10.38
C HIS A 138 -4.26 -0.10 -10.07
N THR A 139 -3.37 0.41 -9.22
CA THR A 139 -2.18 -0.31 -8.77
C THR A 139 -2.57 -1.41 -7.80
N ILE A 140 -2.39 -2.67 -8.20
CA ILE A 140 -2.44 -3.81 -7.28
C ILE A 140 -1.12 -3.84 -6.50
N PHE A 141 -1.20 -3.79 -5.18
CA PHE A 141 0.00 -3.77 -4.33
C PHE A 141 -0.01 -4.80 -3.20
N GLY A 142 -0.97 -5.74 -3.22
CA GLY A 142 -1.04 -6.84 -2.27
C GLY A 142 -2.19 -7.79 -2.53
N GLU A 143 -2.31 -8.78 -1.65
CA GLU A 143 -3.42 -9.73 -1.66
C GLU A 143 -3.64 -10.35 -0.27
N VAL A 144 -4.82 -10.93 -0.04
CA VAL A 144 -5.11 -11.72 1.15
C VAL A 144 -4.34 -13.03 1.14
N CYS A 145 -3.98 -13.52 2.34
CA CYS A 145 -3.13 -14.71 2.46
C CYS A 145 -3.91 -16.03 2.33
N SER A 146 -5.20 -16.04 2.67
CA SER A 146 -5.98 -17.28 2.75
C SER A 146 -7.45 -17.09 2.38
N ALA A 147 -8.16 -18.22 2.25
CA ALA A 147 -9.62 -18.23 2.05
C ALA A 147 -10.38 -17.74 3.30
N GLU A 148 -9.83 -17.97 4.48
CA GLU A 148 -10.39 -17.50 5.75
C GLU A 148 -10.31 -15.97 5.80
N ASP A 149 -9.18 -15.37 5.42
CA ASP A 149 -9.02 -13.92 5.32
C ASP A 149 -10.00 -13.31 4.29
N GLN A 150 -10.21 -14.00 3.15
CA GLN A 150 -11.21 -13.61 2.16
C GLN A 150 -12.63 -13.69 2.74
N GLY A 151 -12.90 -14.67 3.61
CA GLY A 151 -14.16 -14.76 4.34
C GLY A 151 -14.44 -13.52 5.17
N VAL A 152 -13.43 -13.02 5.92
CA VAL A 152 -13.54 -11.78 6.69
C VAL A 152 -13.79 -10.56 5.77
N VAL A 153 -13.06 -10.47 4.64
CA VAL A 153 -13.31 -9.41 3.63
C VAL A 153 -14.75 -9.43 3.14
N ASN A 154 -15.33 -10.62 2.88
CA ASN A 154 -16.70 -10.78 2.41
C ASN A 154 -17.75 -10.43 3.49
N ASP A 155 -17.39 -10.53 4.78
CA ASP A 155 -18.25 -10.21 5.91
C ASP A 155 -18.26 -8.74 6.30
N ILE A 156 -17.32 -7.94 5.80
CA ILE A 156 -17.27 -6.49 6.04
C ILE A 156 -18.46 -5.81 5.39
N ARG A 157 -19.06 -4.88 6.13
CA ARG A 157 -20.16 -4.04 5.68
C ARG A 157 -19.76 -2.56 5.75
N GLN A 158 -20.48 -1.73 5.02
CA GLN A 158 -20.26 -0.28 5.05
C GLN A 158 -20.44 0.27 6.48
N GLY A 159 -19.40 0.97 6.94
CA GLY A 159 -19.34 1.51 8.30
C GLY A 159 -18.52 0.67 9.29
N ASP A 160 -18.17 -0.60 8.94
CA ASP A 160 -17.22 -1.38 9.72
C ASP A 160 -15.86 -0.67 9.77
N THR A 161 -15.05 -0.94 10.81
CA THR A 161 -13.82 -0.20 11.10
C THR A 161 -12.56 -1.02 10.85
N ILE A 162 -11.49 -0.31 10.52
CA ILE A 162 -10.11 -0.78 10.63
C ILE A 162 -9.62 -0.38 12.01
N ASP A 163 -9.42 -1.33 12.89
CA ASP A 163 -8.99 -1.04 14.26
C ASP A 163 -7.50 -0.71 14.31
N SER A 164 -6.68 -1.48 13.61
CA SER A 164 -5.24 -1.24 13.44
C SER A 164 -4.66 -2.04 12.28
N ILE A 165 -3.45 -1.69 11.84
CA ILE A 165 -2.66 -2.49 10.91
C ILE A 165 -1.32 -2.83 11.58
N GLU A 166 -1.07 -4.12 11.78
CA GLU A 166 0.18 -4.64 12.33
C GLU A 166 1.11 -5.08 11.19
N ILE A 167 2.35 -4.61 11.22
CA ILE A 167 3.39 -4.95 10.23
C ILE A 167 4.31 -5.99 10.89
N HIS A 168 4.44 -7.17 10.28
CA HIS A 168 5.22 -8.28 10.84
C HIS A 168 6.67 -8.30 10.37
N ASP A 169 6.93 -7.78 9.17
CA ASP A 169 8.26 -7.77 8.58
C ASP A 169 8.93 -6.40 8.72
N ASP A 170 10.27 -6.40 8.78
CA ASP A 170 11.03 -5.16 8.75
C ASP A 170 10.87 -4.46 7.39
N CYS A 171 10.64 -3.15 7.44
CA CYS A 171 10.47 -2.30 6.27
C CYS A 171 11.67 -1.39 5.99
N ALA A 172 12.81 -1.58 6.68
CA ALA A 172 13.96 -0.70 6.57
C ALA A 172 14.50 -0.63 5.13
N ASP A 173 14.60 -1.78 4.45
CA ASP A 173 15.00 -1.90 3.05
C ASP A 173 14.12 -1.06 2.11
N LEU A 174 12.80 -1.21 2.23
CA LEU A 174 11.83 -0.48 1.44
C LEU A 174 11.85 1.02 1.74
N PHE A 175 11.94 1.38 3.02
CA PHE A 175 11.92 2.78 3.44
C PHE A 175 13.20 3.51 3.08
N GLU A 176 14.35 2.82 3.04
CA GLU A 176 15.60 3.37 2.53
C GLU A 176 15.51 3.61 1.01
N GLU A 177 15.00 2.63 0.25
CA GLU A 177 14.77 2.77 -1.20
C GLU A 177 13.86 3.95 -1.52
N GLN A 178 12.79 4.15 -0.73
CA GLN A 178 11.77 5.20 -0.94
C GLN A 178 11.95 6.44 -0.06
N ALA A 179 13.14 6.65 0.53
CA ALA A 179 13.40 7.71 1.54
C ALA A 179 13.00 9.12 1.06
N ALA A 180 13.30 9.46 -0.18
CA ALA A 180 12.94 10.76 -0.76
C ALA A 180 11.42 10.97 -0.84
N ASN A 181 10.68 9.93 -1.25
CA ASN A 181 9.23 9.95 -1.28
C ASN A 181 8.64 10.06 0.12
N ILE A 182 9.10 9.24 1.06
CA ILE A 182 8.63 9.23 2.45
C ILE A 182 8.86 10.59 3.12
N THR A 183 10.03 11.20 2.93
CA THR A 183 10.34 12.54 3.46
C THR A 183 9.36 13.58 2.93
N ARG A 184 9.12 13.56 1.61
CA ARG A 184 8.16 14.46 0.94
C ARG A 184 6.72 14.25 1.44
N TRP A 185 6.29 13.00 1.60
CA TRP A 185 4.95 12.67 2.07
C TRP A 185 4.75 13.08 3.53
N ASN A 186 5.72 12.75 4.39
CA ASN A 186 5.66 13.08 5.81
C ASN A 186 5.59 14.58 6.07
N SER A 187 6.17 15.41 5.20
CA SER A 187 6.08 16.88 5.30
C SER A 187 4.68 17.43 4.99
N LYS A 188 3.79 16.61 4.40
CA LYS A 188 2.43 16.98 4.01
C LYS A 188 1.34 16.34 4.88
N LEU A 189 1.70 15.32 5.69
CA LEU A 189 0.76 14.67 6.58
C LEU A 189 0.24 15.65 7.64
N GLY A 190 -1.09 15.72 7.79
CA GLY A 190 -1.72 16.55 8.82
C GLY A 190 -1.72 18.06 8.57
N LYS A 191 -1.54 18.49 7.30
CA LYS A 191 -1.67 19.89 6.88
C LYS A 191 -3.01 20.13 6.21
#